data_3de439051dcc3c65eb684a4105e977fa
#
_entry.id   3de439051dcc3c65eb684a4105e977fa
#
_cell.length_a   1.000
_cell.length_b   1.000
_cell.length_c   1.000
_cell.angle_alpha   90.00
_cell.angle_beta   90.00
_cell.angle_gamma   90.00
#
_symmetry.space_group_name_H-M   'P 1'
#
loop_
_entity.id
_entity.type
_entity.pdbx_description
1 polymer ?
#
loop_
_entity_poly.entity_id
_entity_poly.type
_entity_poly.pdbx_seq_one_letter_code
_entity_poly.pdbx_strand_id
1 'polypeptide(L)'
;MKFKNFEGVEYTVNYNKPLGRYRASGLCDSPDTKNPQIHVDPRLLTRRKLNVLIEEVFHAHLFDLSERKARKFAANLGKLVYNKFIKGQGLKNH
;
A
#
# COMPACT_ATOMS: atom_id res chain seq x y z
N MET A 1 12.20 0.45 -2.10
CA MET A 1 11.47 0.44 -3.37
C MET A 1 10.87 1.81 -3.62
N LYS A 2 10.92 2.26 -4.86
CA LYS A 2 10.43 3.60 -5.22
C LYS A 2 9.46 3.52 -6.38
N PHE A 3 8.55 4.48 -6.46
CA PHE A 3 7.65 4.61 -7.61
C PHE A 3 7.27 6.09 -7.76
N LYS A 4 6.69 6.44 -8.90
CA LYS A 4 6.20 7.79 -9.14
C LYS A 4 4.68 7.80 -9.23
N ASN A 5 4.06 8.82 -8.64
CA ASN A 5 2.62 8.99 -8.77
C ASN A 5 2.25 9.62 -10.12
N PHE A 6 0.97 9.90 -10.33
CA PHE A 6 0.48 10.50 -11.57
C PHE A 6 1.16 11.84 -11.91
N GLU A 7 1.56 12.57 -10.88
CA GLU A 7 2.19 13.89 -11.06
C GLU A 7 3.70 13.81 -11.20
N GLY A 8 4.25 12.60 -11.24
CA GLY A 8 5.70 12.41 -11.32
C GLY A 8 6.44 12.55 -10.00
N VAL A 9 5.74 12.64 -8.89
CA VAL A 9 6.35 12.73 -7.56
C VAL A 9 6.86 11.36 -7.14
N GLU A 10 8.15 11.28 -6.80
CA GLU A 10 8.74 10.02 -6.38
C GLU A 10 8.46 9.74 -4.91
N TYR A 11 7.95 8.54 -4.65
CA TYR A 11 7.72 8.03 -3.31
C TYR A 11 8.69 6.90 -3.00
N THR A 12 9.10 6.82 -1.74
CA THR A 12 9.85 5.66 -1.24
C THR A 12 8.91 4.80 -0.40
N VAL A 13 8.91 3.51 -0.65
CA VAL A 13 8.11 2.55 0.12
C VAL A 13 8.99 1.87 1.15
N ASN A 14 8.59 1.96 2.41
CA ASN A 14 9.32 1.39 3.54
C ASN A 14 8.45 0.36 4.25
N TYR A 15 9.05 -0.77 4.60
CA TYR A 15 8.38 -1.78 5.41
C TYR A 15 8.85 -1.63 6.85
N ASN A 16 8.24 -0.69 7.56
CA ASN A 16 8.52 -0.44 8.95
C ASN A 16 7.23 0.00 9.63
N LYS A 17 7.21 -0.13 10.96
CA LYS A 17 6.03 0.25 11.73
C LYS A 17 5.79 1.75 11.57
N PRO A 18 4.58 2.16 11.14
CA PRO A 18 4.28 3.58 10.99
C PRO A 18 4.42 4.32 12.32
N LEU A 19 5.14 5.44 12.27
CA LEU A 19 5.37 6.27 13.44
C LEU A 19 4.20 7.22 13.68
N GLY A 20 3.92 7.50 14.95
CA GLY A 20 2.97 8.53 15.33
C GLY A 20 1.52 8.20 15.10
N ARG A 21 1.21 6.96 14.69
CA ARG A 21 -0.17 6.52 14.46
C ARG A 21 -0.40 5.22 15.18
N TYR A 22 -1.20 5.25 16.20
CA TYR A 22 -1.57 4.04 16.92
C TYR A 22 -2.35 3.10 16.00
N ARG A 23 -1.92 1.86 15.94
CA ARG A 23 -2.60 0.80 15.20
C ARG A 23 -2.73 1.04 13.70
N ALA A 24 -2.08 2.05 13.17
CA ALA A 24 -2.06 2.22 11.74
C ALA A 24 -1.27 1.08 11.10
N SER A 25 -1.85 0.45 10.08
CA SER A 25 -1.16 -0.58 9.31
C SER A 25 -0.29 0.01 8.23
N GLY A 26 -0.61 1.22 7.80
CA GLY A 26 0.17 1.93 6.80
C GLY A 26 -0.05 3.43 6.88
N LEU A 27 0.85 4.18 6.28
CA LEU A 27 0.78 5.64 6.18
C LEU A 27 1.30 6.06 4.81
N CYS A 28 0.73 7.15 4.30
CA CYS A 28 1.18 7.76 3.06
C CYS A 28 1.31 9.26 3.27
N ASP A 29 2.51 9.80 3.06
CA ASP A 29 2.72 11.24 3.13
C ASP A 29 2.00 11.94 1.98
N SER A 30 1.63 13.21 2.20
CA SER A 30 1.13 14.05 1.12
C SER A 30 2.19 14.18 0.04
N PRO A 31 1.80 14.23 -1.25
CA PRO A 31 2.75 14.43 -2.33
C PRO A 31 3.48 15.77 -2.25
N ASP A 32 2.97 16.71 -1.46
CA ASP A 32 3.63 18.00 -1.24
C ASP A 32 4.76 17.92 -0.21
N THR A 33 4.87 16.80 0.48
CA THR A 33 5.93 16.57 1.45
C THR A 33 7.26 16.42 0.72
N LYS A 34 8.33 16.97 1.30
CA LYS A 34 9.67 16.74 0.78
C LYS A 34 10.04 15.27 0.96
N ASN A 35 10.41 14.60 -0.12
CA ASN A 35 10.76 13.18 -0.11
C ASN A 35 9.64 12.33 0.51
N PRO A 36 8.44 12.31 -0.09
CA PRO A 36 7.31 11.62 0.51
C PRO A 36 7.54 10.11 0.63
N GLN A 37 7.02 9.55 1.71
CA GLN A 37 7.23 8.15 2.06
C GLN A 37 5.91 7.44 2.22
N ILE A 38 5.91 6.16 1.90
CA ILE A 38 4.86 5.23 2.31
C ILE A 38 5.47 4.29 3.33
N HIS A 39 4.73 4.01 4.39
CA HIS A 39 5.13 3.03 5.41
C HIS A 39 4.09 1.94 5.49
N VAL A 40 4.52 0.69 5.44
CA VAL A 40 3.65 -0.48 5.58
C VAL A 40 4.19 -1.33 6.72
N ASP A 41 3.32 -1.71 7.65
CA ASP A 41 3.72 -2.53 8.79
C ASP A 41 4.19 -3.91 8.32
N PRO A 42 5.46 -4.26 8.53
CA PRO A 42 6.00 -5.51 8.02
C PRO A 42 5.48 -6.74 8.76
N ARG A 43 4.83 -6.56 9.90
CA ARG A 43 4.30 -7.67 10.70
C ARG A 43 2.98 -8.22 10.20
N LEU A 44 2.35 -7.51 9.25
CA LEU A 44 1.09 -7.97 8.67
C LEU A 44 1.29 -9.25 7.88
N LEU A 45 0.25 -10.09 7.85
CA LEU A 45 0.26 -11.26 6.99
C LEU A 45 0.27 -10.83 5.52
N THR A 46 0.77 -11.70 4.64
CA THR A 46 0.98 -11.37 3.24
C THR A 46 -0.23 -10.75 2.56
N ARG A 47 -1.41 -11.34 2.72
CA ARG A 47 -2.63 -10.81 2.10
C ARG A 47 -2.94 -9.41 2.60
N ARG A 48 -2.87 -9.21 3.91
CA ARG A 48 -3.15 -7.92 4.52
C ARG A 48 -2.11 -6.89 4.14
N LYS A 49 -0.86 -7.30 4.11
CA LYS A 49 0.25 -6.42 3.71
C LYS A 49 0.08 -5.91 2.29
N LEU A 50 -0.32 -6.80 1.37
CA LEU A 50 -0.61 -6.42 0.00
C LEU A 50 -1.73 -5.39 -0.06
N ASN A 51 -2.83 -5.62 0.66
CA ASN A 51 -3.96 -4.69 0.66
C ASN A 51 -3.55 -3.33 1.20
N VAL A 52 -2.76 -3.30 2.27
CA VAL A 52 -2.30 -2.03 2.85
C VAL A 52 -1.37 -1.30 1.89
N LEU A 53 -0.47 -2.02 1.24
CA LEU A 53 0.40 -1.40 0.24
C LEU A 53 -0.42 -0.76 -0.88
N ILE A 54 -1.40 -1.48 -1.41
CA ILE A 54 -2.25 -0.95 -2.48
C ILE A 54 -3.01 0.29 -2.00
N GLU A 55 -3.55 0.25 -0.78
CA GLU A 55 -4.27 1.39 -0.22
C GLU A 55 -3.39 2.63 -0.14
N GLU A 56 -2.16 2.49 0.33
CA GLU A 56 -1.25 3.62 0.47
C GLU A 56 -0.75 4.12 -0.88
N VAL A 57 -0.50 3.23 -1.84
CA VAL A 57 -0.15 3.62 -3.20
C VAL A 57 -1.30 4.37 -3.86
N PHE A 58 -2.53 3.92 -3.62
CA PHE A 58 -3.71 4.63 -4.09
C PHE A 58 -3.74 6.06 -3.55
N HIS A 59 -3.46 6.23 -2.26
CA HIS A 59 -3.39 7.57 -1.66
C HIS A 59 -2.25 8.42 -2.24
N ALA A 60 -1.14 7.81 -2.60
CA ALA A 60 -0.05 8.54 -3.23
C ALA A 60 -0.45 9.14 -4.57
N HIS A 61 -1.33 8.46 -5.30
CA HIS A 61 -1.83 8.93 -6.60
C HIS A 61 -3.01 9.89 -6.45
N LEU A 62 -3.92 9.59 -5.54
CA LEU A 62 -5.18 10.30 -5.38
C LEU A 62 -5.37 10.67 -3.91
N PHE A 63 -4.48 11.52 -3.42
CA PHE A 63 -4.36 11.80 -1.99
C PHE A 63 -5.64 12.35 -1.36
N ASP A 64 -6.43 13.10 -2.12
CA ASP A 64 -7.64 13.72 -1.60
C ASP A 64 -8.86 12.79 -1.60
N LEU A 65 -8.75 11.60 -2.14
CA LEU A 65 -9.86 10.66 -2.10
C LEU A 65 -10.01 10.05 -0.70
N SER A 66 -11.25 9.67 -0.38
CA SER A 66 -11.56 9.19 0.96
C SER A 66 -10.89 7.87 1.28
N GLU A 67 -10.62 7.66 2.57
CA GLU A 67 -10.15 6.39 3.10
C GLU A 67 -11.04 5.23 2.68
N ARG A 68 -12.35 5.46 2.68
CA ARG A 68 -13.31 4.42 2.32
C ARG A 68 -13.12 3.94 0.90
N LYS A 69 -12.93 4.87 -0.04
CA LYS A 69 -12.71 4.50 -1.45
C LYS A 69 -11.39 3.80 -1.62
N ALA A 70 -10.35 4.27 -0.95
CA ALA A 70 -9.04 3.65 -1.01
C ALA A 70 -9.08 2.22 -0.49
N ARG A 71 -9.77 1.97 0.62
CA ARG A 71 -9.91 0.63 1.18
C ARG A 71 -10.67 -0.30 0.26
N LYS A 72 -11.75 0.19 -0.35
CA LYS A 72 -12.54 -0.62 -1.30
C LYS A 72 -11.70 -1.00 -2.51
N PHE A 73 -11.01 -0.04 -3.06
CA PHE A 73 -10.12 -0.29 -4.19
C PHE A 73 -9.05 -1.33 -3.82
N ALA A 74 -8.41 -1.13 -2.68
CA ALA A 74 -7.35 -2.02 -2.22
C ALA A 74 -7.86 -3.43 -1.96
N ALA A 75 -9.04 -3.56 -1.35
CA ALA A 75 -9.62 -4.87 -1.09
C ALA A 75 -9.92 -5.62 -2.39
N ASN A 76 -10.48 -4.94 -3.37
CA ASN A 76 -10.83 -5.56 -4.64
C ASN A 76 -9.60 -5.90 -5.47
N LEU A 77 -8.69 -4.96 -5.62
CA LEU A 77 -7.46 -5.22 -6.38
C LEU A 77 -6.56 -6.20 -5.66
N GLY A 78 -6.46 -6.09 -4.35
CA GLY A 78 -5.66 -7.00 -3.55
C GLY A 78 -6.13 -8.44 -3.66
N LYS A 79 -7.45 -8.64 -3.64
CA LYS A 79 -8.02 -9.98 -3.81
C LYS A 79 -7.64 -10.57 -5.16
N LEU A 80 -7.77 -9.77 -6.21
CA LEU A 80 -7.45 -10.22 -7.56
C LEU A 80 -5.96 -10.57 -7.68
N VAL A 81 -5.09 -9.67 -7.25
CA VAL A 81 -3.65 -9.87 -7.34
C VAL A 81 -3.20 -11.05 -6.50
N TYR A 82 -3.69 -11.13 -5.27
CA TYR A 82 -3.33 -12.23 -4.39
C TYR A 82 -3.72 -13.58 -4.98
N ASN A 83 -4.97 -13.69 -5.43
CA ASN A 83 -5.45 -14.97 -5.96
C ASN A 83 -4.76 -15.36 -7.24
N LYS A 84 -4.47 -14.39 -8.10
CA LYS A 84 -3.89 -14.67 -9.42
C LYS A 84 -2.39 -14.94 -9.36
N PHE A 85 -1.66 -14.14 -8.58
CA PHE A 85 -0.20 -14.15 -8.66
C PHE A 85 0.49 -14.71 -7.42
N ILE A 86 -0.15 -14.70 -6.27
CA ILE A 86 0.49 -15.11 -5.03
C ILE A 86 -0.03 -16.48 -4.60
N LYS A 87 -1.34 -16.57 -4.37
CA LYS A 87 -1.94 -17.81 -3.93
C LYS A 87 -1.79 -18.91 -4.96
N GLY A 88 -1.98 -18.57 -6.24
CA GLY A 88 -1.83 -19.53 -7.34
C GLY A 88 -0.42 -20.08 -7.41
N GLN A 89 0.58 -19.23 -7.26
CA GLN A 89 1.97 -19.67 -7.25
C GLN A 89 2.29 -20.54 -6.04
N GLY A 90 1.76 -20.16 -4.89
CA GLY A 90 1.92 -20.95 -3.69
C GLY A 90 1.36 -22.36 -3.87
N LEU A 91 0.20 -22.45 -4.47
CA LEU A 91 -0.41 -23.77 -4.75
C LEU A 91 0.40 -24.59 -5.73
N LYS A 92 1.00 -23.95 -6.71
CA LYS A 92 1.84 -24.66 -7.70
C LYS A 92 3.13 -25.18 -7.10
N ASN A 93 3.58 -24.59 -6.04
CA ASN A 93 4.83 -24.95 -5.39
C ASN A 93 4.67 -26.06 -4.36
N HIS A 94 3.49 -26.55 -4.20
CA HIS A 94 3.20 -27.62 -3.24
C HIS A 94 3.22 -29.00 -3.85
#